data_e6ddd26aa3733dd5e7878e1836ee2531
#
_entry.id   e6ddd26aa3733dd5e7878e1836ee2531
#
_cell.length_a   1.000
_cell.length_b   1.000
_cell.length_c   1.000
_cell.angle_alpha   90.00
_cell.angle_beta   90.00
_cell.angle_gamma   90.00
#
_symmetry.space_group_name_H-M   'P 1'
#
loop_
_entity.id
_entity.type
_entity.pdbx_description
1 polymer ?
#
loop_
_entity_poly.entity_id
_entity_poly.type
_entity_poly.pdbx_seq_one_letter_code
_entity_poly.pdbx_strand_id
1 'polypeptide(L)'
;MKYNQKRVAKLFDDCAENKSKLISTKITRLVKQTAFNKLELKSKDVLLDIGTGTGIWAVKAAKICQLVIGIDISKKSLSRASENAKKEKINNVIFSFGSFEEPCKILDLHLYPINKILVLYSFHHLPDELKKEALITISKFLKRPGRIVIGDMMFFDNPNKYKDKFDEINYDRGDTDFPANVQFLIECFEKMLAKIKVTQIHPLAGVITADFR
;
A
#
# COMPACT_ATOMS: atom_id res chain seq x y z
N MET A 1 0.97 20.55 8.85
CA MET A 1 -0.34 20.11 9.42
C MET A 1 -0.12 18.85 10.22
N LYS A 2 -0.91 18.55 11.25
CA LYS A 2 -0.71 17.34 12.07
C LYS A 2 -1.48 16.17 11.47
N TYR A 3 -0.86 14.99 11.35
CA TYR A 3 -1.50 13.75 10.90
C TYR A 3 -2.80 13.46 11.67
N ASN A 4 -3.82 13.04 10.96
CA ASN A 4 -5.11 12.67 11.53
C ASN A 4 -5.75 11.52 10.75
N GLN A 5 -5.66 10.29 11.29
CA GLN A 5 -6.20 9.07 10.68
C GLN A 5 -7.70 9.17 10.35
N LYS A 6 -8.51 9.81 11.22
CA LYS A 6 -9.95 9.96 10.98
C LYS A 6 -10.23 10.84 9.75
N ARG A 7 -9.40 11.89 9.54
CA ARG A 7 -9.50 12.76 8.36
C ARG A 7 -9.16 11.98 7.09
N VAL A 8 -8.11 11.17 7.12
CA VAL A 8 -7.72 10.31 6.00
C VAL A 8 -8.82 9.28 5.70
N ALA A 9 -9.36 8.61 6.73
CA ALA A 9 -10.46 7.65 6.57
C ALA A 9 -11.70 8.31 5.93
N LYS A 10 -12.09 9.51 6.39
CA LYS A 10 -13.21 10.26 5.82
C LYS A 10 -12.96 10.65 4.35
N LEU A 11 -11.75 11.08 4.01
CA LEU A 11 -11.38 11.39 2.62
C LEU A 11 -11.64 10.17 1.72
N PHE A 12 -11.21 8.97 2.12
CA PHE A 12 -11.41 7.75 1.34
C PHE A 12 -12.85 7.25 1.36
N ASP A 13 -13.61 7.47 2.43
CA ASP A 13 -15.05 7.22 2.43
C ASP A 13 -15.76 8.10 1.38
N ASP A 14 -15.43 9.40 1.33
CA ASP A 14 -15.98 10.33 0.36
C ASP A 14 -15.55 10.00 -1.09
N CYS A 15 -14.30 9.56 -1.28
CA CYS A 15 -13.80 9.08 -2.57
C CYS A 15 -14.48 7.79 -3.02
N ALA A 16 -14.74 6.88 -2.09
CA ALA A 16 -15.45 5.64 -2.40
C ALA A 16 -16.91 5.91 -2.85
N GLU A 17 -17.56 6.94 -2.36
CA GLU A 17 -18.90 7.34 -2.82
C GLU A 17 -18.87 8.02 -4.20
N ASN A 18 -17.92 8.92 -4.41
CA ASN A 18 -17.83 9.75 -5.60
C ASN A 18 -16.74 9.24 -6.55
N LYS A 19 -17.10 8.38 -7.51
CA LYS A 19 -16.17 7.77 -8.49
C LYS A 19 -15.26 8.76 -9.25
N SER A 20 -15.56 10.05 -9.22
CA SER A 20 -14.84 11.10 -9.95
C SER A 20 -13.63 11.69 -9.20
N LYS A 21 -13.47 11.44 -7.90
CA LYS A 21 -12.44 12.10 -7.07
C LYS A 21 -11.06 11.45 -7.10
N LEU A 22 -10.94 10.19 -7.52
CA LEU A 22 -9.66 9.48 -7.63
C LEU A 22 -9.30 9.23 -9.09
N ILE A 23 -8.90 10.29 -9.81
CA ILE A 23 -8.36 10.15 -11.15
C ILE A 23 -6.97 9.54 -11.05
N SER A 24 -6.83 8.29 -11.48
CA SER A 24 -5.52 7.64 -11.56
C SER A 24 -4.73 8.22 -12.74
N THR A 25 -3.63 8.91 -12.46
CA THR A 25 -2.74 9.44 -13.51
C THR A 25 -1.99 8.31 -14.24
N LYS A 26 -1.31 8.64 -15.33
CA LYS A 26 -0.45 7.68 -16.04
C LYS A 26 0.66 7.15 -15.11
N ILE A 27 1.27 8.05 -14.32
CA ILE A 27 2.36 7.69 -13.40
C ILE A 27 1.83 6.79 -12.26
N THR A 28 0.72 7.17 -11.61
CA THR A 28 0.17 6.35 -10.52
C THR A 28 -0.21 4.94 -10.99
N ARG A 29 -0.75 4.81 -12.21
CA ARG A 29 -1.03 3.49 -12.81
C ARG A 29 0.24 2.68 -13.04
N LEU A 30 1.29 3.32 -13.56
CA LEU A 30 2.57 2.66 -13.85
C LEU A 30 3.24 2.18 -12.54
N VAL A 31 3.26 3.02 -11.49
CA VAL A 31 3.79 2.66 -10.17
C VAL A 31 3.04 1.45 -9.60
N LYS A 32 1.70 1.49 -9.59
CA LYS A 32 0.87 0.40 -9.07
C LYS A 32 1.09 -0.91 -9.84
N GLN A 33 1.13 -0.85 -11.18
CA GLN A 33 1.36 -2.04 -12.01
C GLN A 33 2.77 -2.59 -11.80
N THR A 34 3.79 -1.72 -11.71
CA THR A 34 5.18 -2.13 -11.47
C THR A 34 5.30 -2.80 -10.09
N ALA A 35 4.73 -2.20 -9.04
CA ALA A 35 4.74 -2.78 -7.71
C ALA A 35 4.05 -4.15 -7.67
N PHE A 36 2.88 -4.26 -8.30
CA PHE A 36 2.18 -5.54 -8.39
C PHE A 36 3.02 -6.62 -9.08
N ASN A 37 3.67 -6.30 -10.19
CA ASN A 37 4.54 -7.24 -10.89
C ASN A 37 5.76 -7.66 -10.04
N LYS A 38 6.31 -6.72 -9.23
CA LYS A 38 7.44 -6.98 -8.32
C LYS A 38 7.09 -7.89 -7.14
N LEU A 39 5.82 -8.12 -6.83
CA LEU A 39 5.41 -9.14 -5.86
C LEU A 39 5.83 -10.56 -6.30
N GLU A 40 5.88 -10.81 -7.60
CA GLU A 40 6.18 -12.15 -8.17
C GLU A 40 5.29 -13.22 -7.54
N LEU A 41 3.97 -12.96 -7.56
CA LEU A 41 2.97 -13.82 -6.94
C LEU A 41 2.94 -15.22 -7.53
N LYS A 42 2.76 -16.21 -6.66
CA LYS A 42 2.62 -17.63 -6.98
C LYS A 42 1.34 -18.20 -6.37
N SER A 43 0.88 -19.33 -6.86
CA SER A 43 -0.36 -19.98 -6.44
C SER A 43 -0.44 -20.37 -4.96
N LYS A 44 0.70 -20.52 -4.29
CA LYS A 44 0.80 -20.86 -2.84
C LYS A 44 0.98 -19.63 -1.95
N ASP A 45 1.08 -18.42 -2.52
CA ASP A 45 1.31 -17.21 -1.73
C ASP A 45 0.05 -16.80 -0.96
N VAL A 46 0.26 -16.24 0.22
CA VAL A 46 -0.74 -15.52 1.01
C VAL A 46 -0.31 -14.07 1.08
N LEU A 47 -1.13 -13.21 0.46
CA LEU A 47 -0.87 -11.77 0.32
C LEU A 47 -1.63 -10.98 1.37
N LEU A 48 -0.96 -10.06 2.06
CA LEU A 48 -1.56 -8.97 2.80
C LEU A 48 -1.47 -7.68 1.96
N ASP A 49 -2.62 -7.09 1.61
CA ASP A 49 -2.75 -5.82 0.88
C ASP A 49 -3.22 -4.74 1.85
N ILE A 50 -2.30 -3.84 2.25
CA ILE A 50 -2.57 -2.81 3.27
C ILE A 50 -2.90 -1.48 2.58
N GLY A 51 -4.05 -0.90 2.94
CA GLY A 51 -4.65 0.19 2.19
C GLY A 51 -5.23 -0.32 0.88
N THR A 52 -5.96 -1.45 0.97
CA THR A 52 -6.52 -2.16 -0.20
C THR A 52 -7.53 -1.33 -1.01
N GLY A 53 -8.07 -0.26 -0.42
CA GLY A 53 -9.07 0.60 -1.03
C GLY A 53 -10.28 -0.19 -1.52
N THR A 54 -10.67 0.01 -2.77
CA THR A 54 -11.79 -0.71 -3.40
C THR A 54 -11.43 -2.12 -3.86
N GLY A 55 -10.30 -2.68 -3.44
CA GLY A 55 -9.91 -4.07 -3.65
C GLY A 55 -9.49 -4.45 -5.06
N ILE A 56 -9.26 -3.49 -5.97
CA ILE A 56 -8.93 -3.78 -7.38
C ILE A 56 -7.68 -4.66 -7.49
N TRP A 57 -6.63 -4.35 -6.72
CA TRP A 57 -5.38 -5.11 -6.75
C TRP A 57 -5.47 -6.41 -5.96
N ALA A 58 -6.22 -6.40 -4.85
CA ALA A 58 -6.53 -7.61 -4.09
C ALA A 58 -7.28 -8.65 -4.96
N VAL A 59 -8.30 -8.23 -5.71
CA VAL A 59 -9.04 -9.10 -6.65
C VAL A 59 -8.14 -9.63 -7.76
N LYS A 60 -7.24 -8.79 -8.32
CA LYS A 60 -6.26 -9.26 -9.31
C LYS A 60 -5.30 -10.29 -8.71
N ALA A 61 -4.81 -10.06 -7.49
CA ALA A 61 -3.91 -10.97 -6.80
C ALA A 61 -4.59 -12.31 -6.47
N ALA A 62 -5.85 -12.28 -6.06
CA ALA A 62 -6.62 -13.48 -5.72
C ALA A 62 -6.82 -14.45 -6.90
N LYS A 63 -6.69 -13.96 -8.14
CA LYS A 63 -6.66 -14.81 -9.34
C LYS A 63 -5.37 -15.60 -9.50
N ILE A 64 -4.32 -15.27 -8.72
CA ILE A 64 -2.98 -15.84 -8.86
C ILE A 64 -2.60 -16.64 -7.62
N CYS A 65 -2.82 -16.09 -6.42
CA CYS A 65 -2.34 -16.63 -5.15
C CYS A 65 -3.40 -17.41 -4.37
N GLN A 66 -2.98 -18.09 -3.31
CA GLN A 66 -3.85 -18.94 -2.49
C GLN A 66 -4.90 -18.13 -1.75
N LEU A 67 -4.48 -17.01 -1.14
CA LEU A 67 -5.34 -16.16 -0.32
C LEU A 67 -4.86 -14.71 -0.39
N VAL A 68 -5.80 -13.78 -0.40
CA VAL A 68 -5.53 -12.36 -0.19
C VAL A 68 -6.26 -11.87 1.05
N ILE A 69 -5.57 -11.08 1.86
CA ILE A 69 -6.17 -10.36 2.98
C ILE A 69 -6.00 -8.87 2.67
N GLY A 70 -7.09 -8.17 2.46
CA GLY A 70 -7.11 -6.72 2.22
C GLY A 70 -7.55 -5.98 3.48
N ILE A 71 -6.74 -5.05 3.98
CA ILE A 71 -7.15 -4.19 5.09
C ILE A 71 -7.20 -2.72 4.67
N ASP A 72 -8.15 -1.97 5.22
CA ASP A 72 -8.33 -0.55 4.97
C ASP A 72 -9.02 0.15 6.14
N ILE A 73 -8.77 1.46 6.30
CA ILE A 73 -9.40 2.32 7.30
C ILE A 73 -10.76 2.86 6.86
N SER A 74 -11.09 2.77 5.57
CA SER A 74 -12.35 3.21 4.99
C SER A 74 -13.33 2.04 4.90
N LYS A 75 -14.39 2.07 5.71
CA LYS A 75 -15.46 1.06 5.66
C LYS A 75 -16.19 1.05 4.32
N LYS A 76 -16.34 2.21 3.68
CA LYS A 76 -16.99 2.33 2.37
C LYS A 76 -16.12 1.74 1.26
N SER A 77 -14.80 1.95 1.33
CA SER A 77 -13.86 1.28 0.43
C SER A 77 -13.94 -0.24 0.55
N LEU A 78 -13.96 -0.78 1.78
CA LEU A 78 -14.09 -2.23 2.03
C LEU A 78 -15.42 -2.81 1.54
N SER A 79 -16.53 -2.07 1.69
CA SER A 79 -17.82 -2.48 1.11
C SER A 79 -17.70 -2.64 -0.41
N ARG A 80 -17.12 -1.65 -1.10
CA ARG A 80 -16.88 -1.74 -2.55
C ARG A 80 -15.90 -2.82 -2.92
N ALA A 81 -14.87 -3.07 -2.12
CA ALA A 81 -13.92 -4.16 -2.35
C ALA A 81 -14.66 -5.51 -2.33
N SER A 82 -15.55 -5.71 -1.37
CA SER A 82 -16.38 -6.91 -1.26
C SER A 82 -17.34 -7.05 -2.47
N GLU A 83 -17.96 -5.98 -2.92
CA GLU A 83 -18.79 -5.95 -4.12
C GLU A 83 -17.98 -6.32 -5.38
N ASN A 84 -16.77 -5.75 -5.53
CA ASN A 84 -15.90 -6.05 -6.66
C ASN A 84 -15.45 -7.52 -6.66
N ALA A 85 -15.08 -8.07 -5.52
CA ALA A 85 -14.74 -9.50 -5.40
C ALA A 85 -15.92 -10.40 -5.77
N LYS A 86 -17.12 -10.09 -5.26
CA LYS A 86 -18.35 -10.82 -5.59
C LYS A 86 -18.67 -10.76 -7.09
N LYS A 87 -18.56 -9.59 -7.71
CA LYS A 87 -18.78 -9.40 -9.15
C LYS A 87 -17.82 -10.23 -10.00
N GLU A 88 -16.56 -10.33 -9.58
CA GLU A 88 -15.52 -11.11 -10.24
C GLU A 88 -15.52 -12.60 -9.82
N LYS A 89 -16.48 -13.03 -8.96
CA LYS A 89 -16.61 -14.40 -8.43
C LYS A 89 -15.35 -14.87 -7.69
N ILE A 90 -14.67 -13.97 -6.98
CA ILE A 90 -13.48 -14.26 -6.18
C ILE A 90 -13.91 -14.69 -4.77
N ASN A 91 -13.46 -15.87 -4.32
CA ASN A 91 -13.83 -16.46 -3.02
C ASN A 91 -12.64 -16.58 -2.05
N ASN A 92 -11.40 -16.37 -2.55
CA ASN A 92 -10.17 -16.46 -1.78
C ASN A 92 -9.63 -15.08 -1.40
N VAL A 93 -10.51 -14.17 -0.99
CA VAL A 93 -10.17 -12.85 -0.47
C VAL A 93 -10.95 -12.57 0.82
N ILE A 94 -10.27 -12.00 1.81
CA ILE A 94 -10.85 -11.51 3.06
C ILE A 94 -10.63 -10.00 3.11
N PHE A 95 -11.68 -9.22 3.33
CA PHE A 95 -11.56 -7.80 3.58
C PHE A 95 -11.87 -7.49 5.05
N SER A 96 -11.00 -6.73 5.71
CA SER A 96 -11.14 -6.40 7.13
C SER A 96 -10.76 -4.94 7.41
N PHE A 97 -11.41 -4.37 8.42
CA PHE A 97 -11.06 -3.04 8.90
C PHE A 97 -9.75 -3.11 9.70
N GLY A 98 -8.79 -2.27 9.32
CA GLY A 98 -7.48 -2.16 9.97
C GLY A 98 -6.67 -1.03 9.37
N SER A 99 -5.59 -0.66 10.03
CA SER A 99 -4.67 0.39 9.60
C SER A 99 -3.23 -0.09 9.67
N PHE A 100 -2.29 0.76 9.28
CA PHE A 100 -0.86 0.50 9.48
C PHE A 100 -0.49 0.40 10.96
N GLU A 101 -1.15 1.20 11.82
CA GLU A 101 -0.90 1.24 13.25
C GLU A 101 -1.61 0.10 13.99
N GLU A 102 -2.79 -0.32 13.51
CA GLU A 102 -3.62 -1.38 14.10
C GLU A 102 -4.05 -2.38 13.01
N PRO A 103 -3.13 -3.15 12.40
CA PRO A 103 -3.49 -4.04 11.29
C PRO A 103 -4.37 -5.22 11.74
N CYS A 104 -4.28 -5.62 13.01
CA CYS A 104 -5.09 -6.70 13.61
C CYS A 104 -6.36 -6.19 14.33
N LYS A 105 -6.87 -5.02 14.00
CA LYS A 105 -7.99 -4.41 14.76
C LYS A 105 -9.25 -5.27 14.81
N ILE A 106 -9.53 -6.01 13.77
CA ILE A 106 -10.70 -6.91 13.66
C ILE A 106 -10.25 -8.34 13.41
N LEU A 107 -9.29 -8.55 12.49
CA LEU A 107 -8.81 -9.86 12.05
C LEU A 107 -7.42 -10.13 12.63
N ASP A 108 -7.25 -11.27 13.30
CA ASP A 108 -5.93 -11.69 13.76
C ASP A 108 -5.08 -12.19 12.58
N LEU A 109 -4.17 -11.35 12.11
CA LEU A 109 -3.28 -11.65 10.99
C LEU A 109 -2.24 -12.74 11.30
N HIS A 110 -1.96 -13.01 12.58
CA HIS A 110 -1.03 -14.08 12.98
C HIS A 110 -1.53 -15.50 12.63
N LEU A 111 -2.83 -15.65 12.42
CA LEU A 111 -3.43 -16.92 12.01
C LEU A 111 -3.13 -17.30 10.55
N TYR A 112 -2.57 -16.37 9.77
CA TYR A 112 -2.35 -16.57 8.33
C TYR A 112 -0.85 -16.65 8.01
N PRO A 113 -0.44 -17.57 7.12
CA PRO A 113 0.95 -17.71 6.72
C PRO A 113 1.36 -16.67 5.66
N ILE A 114 1.19 -15.37 5.97
CA ILE A 114 1.46 -14.26 5.08
C ILE A 114 2.93 -14.27 4.66
N ASN A 115 3.23 -14.38 3.37
CA ASN A 115 4.57 -14.34 2.83
C ASN A 115 4.78 -13.21 1.79
N LYS A 116 3.72 -12.48 1.46
CA LYS A 116 3.76 -11.30 0.60
C LYS A 116 2.99 -10.16 1.25
N ILE A 117 3.54 -8.95 1.22
CA ILE A 117 2.86 -7.73 1.66
C ILE A 117 2.93 -6.71 0.53
N LEU A 118 1.80 -6.12 0.20
CA LEU A 118 1.64 -5.06 -0.78
C LEU A 118 1.14 -3.78 -0.12
N VAL A 119 1.73 -2.66 -0.51
CA VAL A 119 1.27 -1.32 -0.13
C VAL A 119 1.25 -0.47 -1.40
N LEU A 120 0.07 0.03 -1.77
CA LEU A 120 -0.12 0.80 -3.01
C LEU A 120 -0.79 2.14 -2.75
N TYR A 121 -0.05 3.24 -2.92
CA TYR A 121 -0.59 4.60 -2.81
C TYR A 121 -1.44 4.80 -1.54
N SER A 122 -0.88 4.40 -0.40
CA SER A 122 -1.50 4.54 0.92
C SER A 122 -0.49 4.89 2.02
N PHE A 123 0.79 4.58 1.81
CA PHE A 123 1.83 4.77 2.81
C PHE A 123 2.23 6.24 2.97
N HIS A 124 2.11 7.03 1.91
CA HIS A 124 2.39 8.46 1.93
C HIS A 124 1.45 9.25 2.85
N HIS A 125 0.32 8.69 3.29
CA HIS A 125 -0.55 9.36 4.26
C HIS A 125 -0.02 9.30 5.70
N LEU A 126 1.01 8.51 5.98
CA LEU A 126 1.67 8.49 7.28
C LEU A 126 2.87 9.46 7.31
N PRO A 127 3.10 10.22 8.39
CA PRO A 127 4.37 10.89 8.61
C PRO A 127 5.52 9.89 8.84
N ASP A 128 6.77 10.33 8.71
CA ASP A 128 7.93 9.42 8.67
C ASP A 128 8.11 8.62 9.96
N GLU A 129 7.82 9.21 11.12
CA GLU A 129 7.87 8.50 12.42
C GLU A 129 6.91 7.31 12.42
N LEU A 130 5.67 7.52 11.97
CA LEU A 130 4.66 6.45 11.89
C LEU A 130 4.96 5.45 10.77
N LYS A 131 5.60 5.86 9.67
CA LYS A 131 6.07 4.93 8.62
C LYS A 131 7.06 3.91 9.17
N LYS A 132 8.03 4.37 9.95
CA LYS A 132 9.01 3.47 10.58
C LYS A 132 8.34 2.43 11.47
N GLU A 133 7.44 2.88 12.35
CA GLU A 133 6.69 1.99 13.24
C GLU A 133 5.79 1.02 12.47
N ALA A 134 5.11 1.52 11.43
CA ALA A 134 4.28 0.72 10.55
C ALA A 134 5.08 -0.40 9.85
N LEU A 135 6.27 -0.11 9.30
CA LEU A 135 7.13 -1.11 8.67
C LEU A 135 7.53 -2.21 9.65
N ILE A 136 7.92 -1.84 10.88
CA ILE A 136 8.25 -2.80 11.94
C ILE A 136 7.01 -3.66 12.28
N THR A 137 5.85 -3.04 12.40
CA THR A 137 4.60 -3.73 12.76
C THR A 137 4.18 -4.71 11.68
N ILE A 138 4.09 -4.28 10.42
CA ILE A 138 3.65 -5.18 9.34
C ILE A 138 4.66 -6.31 9.05
N SER A 139 5.95 -6.06 9.25
CA SER A 139 6.98 -7.10 9.06
C SER A 139 6.87 -8.27 10.03
N LYS A 140 6.22 -8.08 11.20
CA LYS A 140 5.98 -9.16 12.19
C LYS A 140 5.00 -10.22 11.68
N PHE A 141 4.13 -9.86 10.74
CA PHE A 141 3.19 -10.80 10.12
C PHE A 141 3.81 -11.57 8.95
N LEU A 142 4.96 -11.10 8.44
CA LEU A 142 5.59 -11.68 7.27
C LEU A 142 6.34 -12.98 7.64
N LYS A 143 5.90 -14.12 7.10
CA LYS A 143 6.69 -15.37 7.14
C LYS A 143 7.96 -15.22 6.32
N ARG A 144 9.02 -15.86 6.78
CA ARG A 144 10.29 -15.92 6.07
C ARG A 144 10.46 -17.27 5.38
N PRO A 145 10.95 -17.32 4.15
CA PRO A 145 11.26 -16.19 3.28
C PRO A 145 10.00 -15.43 2.82
N GLY A 146 10.09 -14.10 2.80
CA GLY A 146 8.94 -13.26 2.45
C GLY A 146 9.34 -11.95 1.75
N ARG A 147 8.34 -11.25 1.20
CA ARG A 147 8.57 -10.02 0.43
C ARG A 147 7.55 -8.95 0.77
N ILE A 148 8.06 -7.73 0.97
CA ILE A 148 7.25 -6.51 1.05
C ILE A 148 7.50 -5.68 -0.22
N VAL A 149 6.44 -5.20 -0.85
CA VAL A 149 6.51 -4.27 -1.98
C VAL A 149 5.69 -3.02 -1.68
N ILE A 150 6.33 -1.86 -1.79
CA ILE A 150 5.69 -0.56 -1.64
C ILE A 150 5.79 0.17 -2.97
N GLY A 151 4.65 0.48 -3.59
CA GLY A 151 4.53 1.35 -4.75
C GLY A 151 3.80 2.63 -4.38
N ASP A 152 4.53 3.74 -4.30
CA ASP A 152 3.96 4.96 -3.69
C ASP A 152 4.64 6.24 -4.18
N MET A 153 4.12 7.38 -3.71
CA MET A 153 4.86 8.63 -3.70
C MET A 153 6.05 8.48 -2.78
N MET A 154 7.24 8.74 -3.31
CA MET A 154 8.50 8.80 -2.57
C MET A 154 9.46 9.72 -3.31
N PHE A 155 10.17 10.55 -2.58
CA PHE A 155 11.04 11.55 -3.17
C PHE A 155 12.44 10.98 -3.39
N PHE A 156 12.88 10.99 -4.65
CA PHE A 156 14.22 10.57 -5.05
C PHE A 156 15.24 11.73 -5.06
N ASP A 157 14.72 12.95 -5.03
CA ASP A 157 15.48 14.21 -4.97
C ASP A 157 14.64 15.26 -4.23
N ASN A 158 15.15 16.49 -4.13
CA ASN A 158 14.41 17.60 -3.55
C ASN A 158 13.11 17.87 -4.33
N PRO A 159 11.92 17.67 -3.73
CA PRO A 159 10.64 17.83 -4.42
C PRO A 159 10.38 19.24 -4.95
N ASN A 160 11.04 20.26 -4.37
CA ASN A 160 10.90 21.64 -4.83
C ASN A 160 11.37 21.87 -6.27
N LYS A 161 12.23 21.00 -6.81
CA LYS A 161 12.65 21.02 -8.21
C LYS A 161 11.56 20.56 -9.20
N TYR A 162 10.48 19.94 -8.69
CA TYR A 162 9.47 19.25 -9.50
C TYR A 162 8.05 19.70 -9.14
N LYS A 163 7.89 20.95 -8.71
CA LYS A 163 6.56 21.49 -8.32
C LYS A 163 5.54 21.46 -9.46
N ASP A 164 6.02 21.61 -10.70
CA ASP A 164 5.26 21.50 -11.93
C ASP A 164 4.73 20.09 -12.21
N LYS A 165 5.29 19.06 -11.53
CA LYS A 165 4.94 17.63 -11.72
C LYS A 165 4.11 17.03 -10.59
N PHE A 166 3.71 17.82 -9.60
CA PHE A 166 2.95 17.31 -8.46
C PHE A 166 1.61 16.68 -8.89
N ASP A 167 0.95 17.26 -9.88
CA ASP A 167 -0.32 16.75 -10.39
C ASP A 167 -0.16 15.43 -11.17
N GLU A 168 1.05 15.12 -11.68
CA GLU A 168 1.33 13.85 -12.35
C GLU A 168 1.25 12.64 -11.39
N ILE A 169 1.42 12.87 -10.10
CA ILE A 169 1.38 11.84 -9.05
C ILE A 169 0.21 12.02 -8.07
N ASN A 170 -0.64 13.04 -8.28
CA ASN A 170 -1.74 13.45 -7.38
C ASN A 170 -1.26 13.90 -5.98
N TYR A 171 -0.08 14.54 -5.88
CA TYR A 171 0.41 15.03 -4.60
C TYR A 171 -0.35 16.28 -4.15
N ASP A 172 -0.96 16.23 -2.96
CA ASP A 172 -1.79 17.30 -2.39
C ASP A 172 -1.00 18.44 -1.71
N ARG A 173 0.33 18.43 -1.88
CA ARG A 173 1.26 19.44 -1.33
C ARG A 173 1.34 19.46 0.20
N GLY A 174 1.05 18.32 0.84
CA GLY A 174 1.19 18.14 2.28
C GLY A 174 -0.07 18.44 3.08
N ASP A 175 -1.24 18.37 2.47
CA ASP A 175 -2.52 18.45 3.20
C ASP A 175 -2.83 17.13 3.92
N THR A 176 -2.80 16.01 3.20
CA THR A 176 -2.92 14.66 3.76
C THR A 176 -1.77 13.74 3.32
N ASP A 177 -0.90 14.22 2.44
CA ASP A 177 0.21 13.46 1.87
C ASP A 177 1.54 13.87 2.51
N PHE A 178 2.26 12.89 3.03
CA PHE A 178 3.58 13.01 3.65
C PHE A 178 4.55 12.04 2.95
N PRO A 179 4.89 12.23 1.66
CA PRO A 179 5.79 11.32 0.97
C PRO A 179 7.17 11.32 1.62
N ALA A 180 7.71 10.14 1.89
CA ALA A 180 9.05 10.01 2.46
C ALA A 180 10.13 10.23 1.41
N ASN A 181 11.33 10.65 1.82
CA ASN A 181 12.51 10.48 1.01
C ASN A 181 12.81 8.97 0.87
N VAL A 182 13.17 8.53 -0.34
CA VAL A 182 13.46 7.12 -0.62
C VAL A 182 14.57 6.56 0.25
N GLN A 183 15.60 7.38 0.56
CA GLN A 183 16.72 6.97 1.41
C GLN A 183 16.25 6.64 2.83
N PHE A 184 15.32 7.40 3.39
CA PHE A 184 14.71 7.08 4.70
C PHE A 184 14.04 5.69 4.70
N LEU A 185 13.30 5.35 3.63
CA LEU A 185 12.66 4.04 3.51
C LEU A 185 13.69 2.91 3.36
N ILE A 186 14.76 3.14 2.61
CA ILE A 186 15.89 2.20 2.48
C ILE A 186 16.48 1.90 3.86
N GLU A 187 16.84 2.93 4.61
CA GLU A 187 17.41 2.79 5.96
C GLU A 187 16.48 2.03 6.93
N CYS A 188 15.17 2.25 6.83
CA CYS A 188 14.21 1.50 7.62
C CYS A 188 14.28 -0.01 7.31
N PHE A 189 14.34 -0.39 6.04
CA PHE A 189 14.41 -1.81 5.64
C PHE A 189 15.79 -2.43 5.89
N GLU A 190 16.89 -1.67 5.75
CA GLU A 190 18.25 -2.12 6.08
C GLU A 190 18.36 -2.51 7.55
N LYS A 191 17.80 -1.69 8.46
CA LYS A 191 17.74 -2.00 9.90
C LYS A 191 16.96 -3.29 10.21
N MET A 192 16.07 -3.71 9.32
CA MET A 192 15.34 -4.97 9.41
C MET A 192 16.03 -6.14 8.67
N LEU A 193 17.25 -5.93 8.18
CA LEU A 193 18.07 -6.90 7.45
C LEU A 193 17.42 -7.42 6.15
N ALA A 194 16.62 -6.60 5.50
CA ALA A 194 16.01 -6.93 4.22
C ALA A 194 16.98 -6.66 3.05
N LYS A 195 16.91 -7.48 2.00
CA LYS A 195 17.57 -7.19 0.72
C LYS A 195 16.67 -6.27 -0.12
N ILE A 196 17.15 -5.08 -0.43
CA ILE A 196 16.34 -4.01 -1.03
C ILE A 196 16.65 -3.87 -2.52
N LYS A 197 15.59 -3.62 -3.30
CA LYS A 197 15.67 -3.12 -4.68
C LYS A 197 14.75 -1.92 -4.82
N VAL A 198 15.24 -0.86 -5.42
CA VAL A 198 14.48 0.36 -5.70
C VAL A 198 14.29 0.49 -7.21
N THR A 199 13.10 0.88 -7.62
CA THR A 199 12.76 1.19 -9.02
C THR A 199 12.15 2.58 -9.06
N GLN A 200 12.92 3.57 -9.48
CA GLN A 200 12.41 4.92 -9.74
C GLN A 200 11.58 4.92 -11.02
N ILE A 201 10.37 5.47 -10.96
CA ILE A 201 9.45 5.61 -12.10
C ILE A 201 9.28 7.09 -12.44
N HIS A 202 9.30 7.92 -11.42
CA HIS A 202 9.18 9.37 -11.50
C HIS A 202 10.09 9.98 -10.42
N PRO A 203 10.58 11.23 -10.54
CA PRO A 203 11.37 11.86 -9.47
C PRO A 203 10.68 11.88 -8.09
N LEU A 204 9.36 11.75 -8.09
CA LEU A 204 8.51 11.84 -6.89
C LEU A 204 7.71 10.54 -6.62
N ALA A 205 7.95 9.46 -7.35
CA ALA A 205 7.24 8.20 -7.15
C ALA A 205 8.04 6.99 -7.67
N GLY A 206 7.89 5.86 -7.00
CA GLY A 206 8.59 4.65 -7.38
C GLY A 206 8.13 3.42 -6.62
N VAL A 207 8.97 2.38 -6.66
CA VAL A 207 8.71 1.09 -6.02
C VAL A 207 9.92 0.65 -5.22
N ILE A 208 9.69 0.26 -3.98
CA ILE A 208 10.66 -0.45 -3.13
C ILE A 208 10.22 -1.90 -2.99
N THR A 209 11.15 -2.82 -3.20
CA THR A 209 10.99 -4.25 -2.92
C THR A 209 11.97 -4.62 -1.83
N ALA A 210 11.48 -5.21 -0.75
CA ALA A 210 12.27 -5.68 0.38
C ALA A 210 12.07 -7.20 0.55
N ASP A 211 13.14 -7.98 0.35
CA ASP A 211 13.17 -9.42 0.49
C ASP A 211 13.75 -9.79 1.85
N PHE A 212 13.02 -10.58 2.62
CA PHE A 212 13.39 -11.12 3.92
C PHE A 212 13.70 -12.62 3.77
N ARG A 213 14.86 -13.04 4.30
CA ARG A 213 15.31 -14.43 4.30
C ARG A 213 14.93 -15.17 5.58
#